data_f88cebf2e9fc70f773607fa632e2b827
#
_entry.id   f88cebf2e9fc70f773607fa632e2b827
#
_cell.length_a   1.000
_cell.length_b   1.000
_cell.length_c   1.000
_cell.angle_alpha   90.00
_cell.angle_beta   90.00
_cell.angle_gamma   90.00
#
_symmetry.space_group_name_H-M   'P 1'
#
loop_
_entity.id
_entity.type
_entity.pdbx_description
1 polymer ?
#
loop_
_entity_poly.entity_id
_entity_poly.type
_entity_poly.pdbx_seq_one_letter_code
_entity_poly.pdbx_strand_id
1 'polypeptide(L)'
;MHTLADIMQQYVEKQGLHDLEGMKKTAIDGVWFYRSSKGNHRQPFVYQSGIIVLGQGHKNINIGDTPVQYGPDDYLVVGVPMPLECEAFATNNEPLLGISIDISPTLLHKLVKKLEAEKFSNKCLDATRCGLKSVRMSEGMLDACKRLMSALCNELDVVMLGDLLLEEIVYRTLVSKEGYVLFDLAHQEGSYARVAKALNRVHQAYHEQLSVQTLAEEANMSVSAFHQAFRNVTLESPLQYIKKVRLNKARELIQLEGRRVNDAARLVGYTSPSQFSREYKRHFNETPRSTKA
;
A
#
# COMPACT_ATOMS: atom_id res chain seq x y z
N MET A 1 -23.92 -12.37 -15.87
CA MET A 1 -22.85 -12.61 -14.86
C MET A 1 -22.44 -11.25 -14.33
N HIS A 2 -22.54 -11.00 -13.03
CA HIS A 2 -22.18 -9.70 -12.47
C HIS A 2 -20.67 -9.46 -12.61
N THR A 3 -20.31 -8.25 -12.99
CA THR A 3 -18.90 -7.78 -12.96
C THR A 3 -18.44 -7.56 -11.53
N LEU A 4 -17.13 -7.40 -11.30
CA LEU A 4 -16.62 -7.02 -9.97
C LEU A 4 -17.16 -5.64 -9.55
N ALA A 5 -17.28 -4.70 -10.49
CA ALA A 5 -17.88 -3.38 -10.26
C ALA A 5 -19.33 -3.48 -9.77
N ASP A 6 -20.17 -4.32 -10.41
CA ASP A 6 -21.56 -4.51 -9.99
C ASP A 6 -21.66 -5.00 -8.53
N ILE A 7 -20.80 -5.97 -8.16
CA ILE A 7 -20.80 -6.51 -6.79
C ILE A 7 -20.28 -5.46 -5.78
N MET A 8 -19.27 -4.67 -6.15
CA MET A 8 -18.81 -3.55 -5.34
C MET A 8 -19.89 -2.48 -5.16
N GLN A 9 -20.66 -2.19 -6.21
CA GLN A 9 -21.77 -1.25 -6.13
C GLN A 9 -22.89 -1.78 -5.22
N GLN A 10 -23.25 -3.07 -5.29
CA GLN A 10 -24.18 -3.71 -4.36
C GLN A 10 -23.69 -3.61 -2.90
N TYR A 11 -22.37 -3.76 -2.68
CA TYR A 11 -21.80 -3.55 -1.35
C TYR A 11 -21.95 -2.10 -0.86
N VAL A 12 -21.74 -1.11 -1.74
CA VAL A 12 -21.96 0.32 -1.43
C VAL A 12 -23.41 0.56 -0.99
N GLU A 13 -24.38 0.03 -1.74
CA GLU A 13 -25.81 0.16 -1.44
C GLU A 13 -26.16 -0.49 -0.11
N LYS A 14 -25.71 -1.73 0.11
CA LYS A 14 -26.02 -2.49 1.31
C LYS A 14 -25.42 -1.89 2.59
N GLN A 15 -24.22 -1.29 2.50
CA GLN A 15 -23.53 -0.70 3.63
C GLN A 15 -23.76 0.83 3.77
N GLY A 16 -24.58 1.44 2.91
CA GLY A 16 -24.87 2.87 2.93
C GLY A 16 -23.62 3.74 2.70
N LEU A 17 -22.75 3.34 1.76
CA LEU A 17 -21.46 4.00 1.52
C LEU A 17 -21.46 4.99 0.36
N HIS A 18 -22.63 5.53 -0.01
CA HIS A 18 -22.78 6.45 -1.16
C HIS A 18 -21.92 7.71 -1.01
N ASP A 19 -21.75 8.22 0.22
CA ASP A 19 -20.98 9.42 0.52
C ASP A 19 -19.54 9.14 0.97
N LEU A 20 -19.10 7.87 0.93
CA LEU A 20 -17.73 7.54 1.32
C LEU A 20 -16.74 8.16 0.33
N GLU A 21 -15.83 8.97 0.85
CA GLU A 21 -14.63 9.45 0.16
C GLU A 21 -13.41 8.95 0.90
N GLY A 22 -12.70 7.96 0.32
CA GLY A 22 -11.55 7.32 0.94
C GLY A 22 -11.78 5.85 1.30
N MET A 23 -11.17 5.40 2.40
CA MET A 23 -11.16 4.00 2.82
C MET A 23 -12.02 3.76 4.05
N LYS A 24 -12.70 2.62 4.08
CA LYS A 24 -13.46 2.12 5.24
C LYS A 24 -13.10 0.65 5.50
N LYS A 25 -12.88 0.31 6.77
CA LYS A 25 -12.66 -1.08 7.18
C LYS A 25 -13.94 -1.88 6.91
N THR A 26 -13.79 -3.07 6.35
CA THR A 26 -14.91 -4.00 6.13
C THR A 26 -15.11 -4.92 7.34
N ALA A 27 -16.09 -5.80 7.26
CA ALA A 27 -16.33 -6.81 8.29
C ALA A 27 -15.31 -7.97 8.28
N ILE A 28 -14.52 -8.11 7.22
CA ILE A 28 -13.39 -9.07 7.17
C ILE A 28 -12.12 -8.33 7.61
N ASP A 29 -11.43 -8.84 8.63
CA ASP A 29 -10.21 -8.21 9.12
C ASP A 29 -9.11 -8.17 8.06
N GLY A 30 -8.40 -7.05 7.99
CA GLY A 30 -7.39 -6.81 6.95
C GLY A 30 -7.96 -6.46 5.57
N VAL A 31 -9.29 -6.33 5.41
CA VAL A 31 -9.90 -5.88 4.16
C VAL A 31 -10.51 -4.49 4.33
N TRP A 32 -10.12 -3.59 3.44
CA TRP A 32 -10.58 -2.22 3.36
C TRP A 32 -11.29 -1.98 2.06
N PHE A 33 -12.45 -1.32 2.11
CA PHE A 33 -13.16 -0.87 0.92
C PHE A 33 -12.81 0.58 0.62
N TYR A 34 -12.57 0.89 -0.64
CA TYR A 34 -12.24 2.23 -1.12
C TYR A 34 -13.31 2.73 -2.10
N ARG A 35 -13.75 3.96 -1.90
CA ARG A 35 -14.61 4.67 -2.83
C ARG A 35 -14.16 6.12 -2.98
N SER A 36 -14.24 6.65 -4.19
CA SER A 36 -14.10 8.09 -4.44
C SER A 36 -15.01 8.51 -5.59
N SER A 37 -15.85 9.52 -5.34
CA SER A 37 -16.84 9.98 -6.33
C SER A 37 -16.21 10.65 -7.55
N LYS A 38 -15.06 11.32 -7.38
CA LYS A 38 -14.41 12.15 -8.42
C LYS A 38 -12.97 11.73 -8.73
N GLY A 39 -12.41 10.83 -7.94
CA GLY A 39 -10.98 10.59 -7.96
C GLY A 39 -10.19 11.73 -7.29
N ASN A 40 -8.91 11.85 -7.63
CA ASN A 40 -8.06 12.94 -7.14
C ASN A 40 -6.99 13.31 -8.15
N HIS A 41 -6.59 14.57 -8.15
CA HIS A 41 -5.39 15.01 -8.86
C HIS A 41 -4.12 14.39 -8.25
N ARG A 42 -3.04 14.40 -9.01
CA ARG A 42 -1.74 13.91 -8.58
C ARG A 42 -1.35 14.50 -7.22
N GLN A 43 -1.21 13.64 -6.23
CA GLN A 43 -0.84 14.01 -4.87
C GLN A 43 -0.04 12.91 -4.19
N PRO A 44 0.81 13.25 -3.20
CA PRO A 44 1.50 12.26 -2.38
C PRO A 44 0.50 11.38 -1.64
N PHE A 45 0.77 10.08 -1.65
CA PHE A 45 -0.01 9.04 -0.99
C PHE A 45 0.91 7.94 -0.48
N VAL A 46 0.63 7.37 0.69
CA VAL A 46 1.37 6.23 1.23
C VAL A 46 0.61 4.95 0.94
N TYR A 47 1.12 4.15 0.02
CA TYR A 47 0.64 2.80 -0.21
C TYR A 47 1.13 1.89 0.91
N GLN A 48 0.21 1.25 1.63
CA GLN A 48 0.55 0.24 2.63
C GLN A 48 0.87 -1.10 1.97
N SER A 49 1.58 -1.99 2.69
CA SER A 49 1.79 -3.38 2.22
C SER A 49 0.46 -4.08 2.03
N GLY A 50 0.27 -4.71 0.87
CA GLY A 50 -0.99 -5.37 0.58
C GLY A 50 -1.21 -5.68 -0.88
N ILE A 51 -2.42 -6.13 -1.17
CA ILE A 51 -2.95 -6.36 -2.52
C ILE A 51 -4.06 -5.36 -2.74
N ILE A 52 -3.99 -4.58 -3.82
CA ILE A 52 -4.99 -3.55 -4.12
C ILE A 52 -5.66 -3.89 -5.44
N VAL A 53 -6.99 -4.00 -5.41
CA VAL A 53 -7.82 -4.35 -6.56
C VAL A 53 -8.82 -3.22 -6.80
N LEU A 54 -8.92 -2.77 -8.05
CA LEU A 54 -9.96 -1.86 -8.48
C LEU A 54 -11.02 -2.65 -9.26
N GLY A 55 -12.29 -2.46 -8.92
CA GLY A 55 -13.42 -2.97 -9.71
C GLY A 55 -13.90 -1.95 -10.73
N GLN A 56 -13.64 -0.66 -10.47
CA GLN A 56 -14.10 0.46 -11.30
C GLN A 56 -13.17 1.65 -11.20
N GLY A 57 -12.98 2.36 -12.30
CA GLY A 57 -12.02 3.47 -12.40
C GLY A 57 -10.58 2.99 -12.57
N HIS A 58 -9.64 3.93 -12.55
CA HIS A 58 -8.21 3.60 -12.65
C HIS A 58 -7.35 4.58 -11.85
N LYS A 59 -6.11 4.18 -11.57
CA LYS A 59 -5.13 5.03 -10.89
C LYS A 59 -3.81 5.04 -11.65
N ASN A 60 -3.14 6.18 -11.63
CA ASN A 60 -1.76 6.35 -12.07
C ASN A 60 -0.88 6.55 -10.84
N ILE A 61 0.16 5.74 -10.72
CA ILE A 61 1.18 5.86 -9.67
C ILE A 61 2.49 6.21 -10.34
N ASN A 62 3.17 7.23 -9.85
CA ASN A 62 4.51 7.56 -10.31
C ASN A 62 5.55 6.90 -9.42
N ILE A 63 6.29 5.96 -10.01
CA ILE A 63 7.41 5.26 -9.39
C ILE A 63 8.70 5.83 -9.99
N GLY A 64 9.31 6.81 -9.32
CA GLY A 64 10.36 7.63 -9.94
C GLY A 64 9.80 8.36 -11.15
N ASP A 65 10.45 8.20 -12.32
CA ASP A 65 10.03 8.80 -13.59
C ASP A 65 9.09 7.90 -14.43
N THR A 66 8.74 6.71 -13.91
CA THR A 66 7.92 5.74 -14.65
C THR A 66 6.50 5.71 -14.10
N PRO A 67 5.48 6.13 -14.88
CA PRO A 67 4.09 5.98 -14.47
C PRO A 67 3.66 4.51 -14.58
N VAL A 68 3.01 4.00 -13.55
CA VAL A 68 2.32 2.71 -13.54
C VAL A 68 0.83 2.96 -13.46
N GLN A 69 0.11 2.61 -14.51
CA GLN A 69 -1.35 2.63 -14.54
C GLN A 69 -1.91 1.27 -14.14
N TYR A 70 -2.95 1.27 -13.32
CA TYR A 70 -3.71 0.06 -13.02
C TYR A 70 -5.21 0.36 -12.86
N GLY A 71 -6.03 -0.64 -13.15
CA GLY A 71 -7.48 -0.57 -13.15
C GLY A 71 -8.10 -1.96 -12.98
N PRO A 72 -9.34 -2.19 -13.48
CA PRO A 72 -10.06 -3.47 -13.30
C PRO A 72 -9.36 -4.69 -13.90
N ASP A 73 -8.50 -4.48 -14.90
CA ASP A 73 -7.76 -5.55 -15.58
C ASP A 73 -6.45 -5.94 -14.87
N ASP A 74 -6.09 -5.22 -13.83
CA ASP A 74 -4.84 -5.42 -13.10
C ASP A 74 -5.09 -5.29 -11.59
N TYR A 75 -4.13 -5.76 -10.79
CA TYR A 75 -4.07 -5.49 -9.37
C TYR A 75 -2.65 -5.11 -8.97
N LEU A 76 -2.51 -4.36 -7.88
CA LEU A 76 -1.21 -4.02 -7.35
C LEU A 76 -0.81 -4.98 -6.24
N VAL A 77 0.45 -5.38 -6.27
CA VAL A 77 1.13 -6.03 -5.15
C VAL A 77 2.11 -5.04 -4.55
N VAL A 78 1.90 -4.69 -3.29
CA VAL A 78 2.74 -3.77 -2.52
C VAL A 78 3.36 -4.56 -1.38
N GLY A 79 4.63 -4.89 -1.50
CA GLY A 79 5.32 -5.70 -0.48
C GLY A 79 5.79 -4.90 0.72
N VAL A 80 6.06 -3.62 0.54
CA VAL A 80 6.50 -2.70 1.60
C VAL A 80 5.78 -1.36 1.47
N PRO A 81 5.55 -0.62 2.59
CA PRO A 81 4.94 0.70 2.51
C PRO A 81 5.75 1.63 1.60
N MET A 82 5.08 2.34 0.68
CA MET A 82 5.74 3.23 -0.27
C MET A 82 5.05 4.60 -0.34
N PRO A 83 5.76 5.70 0.01
CA PRO A 83 5.27 7.07 -0.19
C PRO A 83 5.46 7.48 -1.65
N LEU A 84 4.41 7.34 -2.45
CA LEU A 84 4.39 7.60 -3.89
C LEU A 84 3.43 8.75 -4.21
N GLU A 85 3.45 9.21 -5.45
CA GLU A 85 2.43 10.12 -5.96
C GLU A 85 1.37 9.32 -6.71
N CYS A 86 0.12 9.59 -6.39
CA CYS A 86 -1.04 8.91 -6.96
C CYS A 86 -2.01 9.93 -7.56
N GLU A 87 -2.52 9.59 -8.71
CA GLU A 87 -3.64 10.26 -9.35
C GLU A 87 -4.74 9.21 -9.58
N ALA A 88 -5.98 9.54 -9.23
CA ALA A 88 -7.09 8.62 -9.30
C ALA A 88 -8.21 9.19 -10.18
N PHE A 89 -8.80 8.34 -11.01
CA PHE A 89 -9.79 8.72 -12.01
C PHE A 89 -11.07 7.90 -11.83
N ALA A 90 -12.15 8.61 -11.56
CA ALA A 90 -13.50 8.09 -11.75
C ALA A 90 -13.83 8.07 -13.25
N THR A 91 -14.61 7.12 -13.71
CA THR A 91 -14.92 6.93 -15.13
C THR A 91 -16.40 7.19 -15.39
N ASN A 92 -16.73 7.98 -16.40
CA ASN A 92 -18.12 8.19 -16.87
C ASN A 92 -19.13 8.61 -15.77
N ASN A 93 -18.77 9.49 -14.86
CA ASN A 93 -19.57 9.87 -13.69
C ASN A 93 -19.84 8.72 -12.68
N GLU A 94 -19.18 7.60 -12.83
CA GLU A 94 -19.22 6.50 -11.87
C GLU A 94 -18.03 6.57 -10.92
N PRO A 95 -18.23 6.26 -9.61
CA PRO A 95 -17.16 6.39 -8.62
C PRO A 95 -16.03 5.38 -8.88
N LEU A 96 -14.84 5.73 -8.46
CA LEU A 96 -13.76 4.76 -8.34
C LEU A 96 -14.08 3.83 -7.15
N LEU A 97 -14.06 2.52 -7.41
CA LEU A 97 -14.33 1.47 -6.41
C LEU A 97 -13.17 0.48 -6.35
N GLY A 98 -12.80 0.09 -5.15
CA GLY A 98 -11.74 -0.89 -4.96
C GLY A 98 -11.68 -1.46 -3.56
N ILE A 99 -10.82 -2.45 -3.39
CA ILE A 99 -10.45 -3.01 -2.09
C ILE A 99 -8.93 -2.98 -1.91
N SER A 100 -8.52 -2.86 -0.65
CA SER A 100 -7.15 -3.10 -0.22
C SER A 100 -7.15 -4.24 0.79
N ILE A 101 -6.26 -5.19 0.60
CA ILE A 101 -6.12 -6.39 1.42
C ILE A 101 -4.75 -6.35 2.07
N ASP A 102 -4.73 -6.26 3.39
CA ASP A 102 -3.50 -6.31 4.19
C ASP A 102 -2.93 -7.73 4.17
N ILE A 103 -1.63 -7.87 4.07
CA ILE A 103 -0.97 -9.17 4.08
C ILE A 103 -0.50 -9.49 5.50
N SER A 104 -1.17 -10.46 6.13
CA SER A 104 -0.74 -11.00 7.41
C SER A 104 0.60 -11.75 7.25
N PRO A 105 1.66 -11.40 8.01
CA PRO A 105 2.93 -12.13 7.98
C PRO A 105 2.76 -13.63 8.30
N THR A 106 1.86 -13.96 9.22
CA THR A 106 1.58 -15.35 9.61
C THR A 106 0.97 -16.14 8.46
N LEU A 107 -0.02 -15.56 7.76
CA LEU A 107 -0.63 -16.17 6.58
C LEU A 107 0.38 -16.34 5.46
N LEU A 108 1.18 -15.29 5.20
CA LEU A 108 2.21 -15.32 4.17
C LEU A 108 3.23 -16.44 4.39
N HIS A 109 3.78 -16.54 5.62
CA HIS A 109 4.71 -17.62 5.97
C HIS A 109 4.08 -19.02 5.84
N LYS A 110 2.82 -19.19 6.29
CA LYS A 110 2.06 -20.44 6.15
C LYS A 110 1.99 -20.88 4.70
N LEU A 111 1.62 -19.96 3.79
CA LEU A 111 1.44 -20.26 2.37
C LEU A 111 2.76 -20.52 1.65
N VAL A 112 3.79 -19.69 1.89
CA VAL A 112 5.10 -19.88 1.30
C VAL A 112 5.69 -21.22 1.70
N LYS A 113 5.62 -21.58 3.00
CA LYS A 113 6.08 -22.89 3.48
C LYS A 113 5.37 -24.07 2.81
N LYS A 114 4.05 -23.96 2.58
CA LYS A 114 3.30 -25.00 1.83
C LYS A 114 3.78 -25.08 0.38
N LEU A 115 3.96 -23.95 -0.30
CA LEU A 115 4.42 -23.92 -1.69
C LEU A 115 5.82 -24.49 -1.86
N GLU A 116 6.74 -24.17 -0.94
CA GLU A 116 8.10 -24.72 -0.94
C GLU A 116 8.12 -26.23 -0.70
N ALA A 117 7.24 -26.77 0.14
CA ALA A 117 7.09 -28.20 0.34
C ALA A 117 6.69 -28.92 -0.96
N GLU A 118 5.91 -28.25 -1.82
CA GLU A 118 5.55 -28.72 -3.17
C GLU A 118 6.60 -28.34 -4.24
N LYS A 119 7.81 -27.93 -3.81
CA LYS A 119 8.92 -27.50 -4.67
C LYS A 119 8.62 -26.31 -5.59
N PHE A 120 7.58 -25.54 -5.27
CA PHE A 120 7.30 -24.29 -5.94
C PHE A 120 8.15 -23.17 -5.34
N SER A 121 8.82 -22.41 -6.21
CA SER A 121 9.52 -21.19 -5.81
C SER A 121 9.28 -20.11 -6.85
N ASN A 122 9.00 -18.91 -6.39
CA ASN A 122 8.84 -17.75 -7.26
C ASN A 122 10.03 -16.82 -7.05
N LYS A 123 10.94 -16.80 -8.02
CA LYS A 123 12.18 -16.01 -7.96
C LYS A 123 12.12 -14.87 -8.97
N CYS A 124 12.49 -13.69 -8.54
CA CYS A 124 12.70 -12.57 -9.46
C CYS A 124 13.85 -12.87 -10.41
N LEU A 125 13.58 -12.80 -11.71
CA LEU A 125 14.59 -12.92 -12.76
C LEU A 125 15.22 -11.55 -13.11
N ASP A 126 14.59 -10.44 -12.68
CA ASP A 126 15.04 -9.10 -12.96
C ASP A 126 15.95 -8.56 -11.85
N ALA A 127 16.90 -7.70 -12.22
CA ALA A 127 17.83 -7.06 -11.29
C ALA A 127 17.15 -6.03 -10.36
N THR A 128 15.96 -5.53 -10.72
CA THR A 128 15.20 -4.54 -9.96
C THR A 128 14.09 -5.17 -9.15
N ARG A 129 14.37 -5.40 -7.86
CA ARG A 129 13.39 -5.91 -6.88
C ARG A 129 12.54 -4.78 -6.30
N CYS A 130 11.78 -4.08 -7.14
CA CYS A 130 10.87 -3.03 -6.67
C CYS A 130 9.77 -3.61 -5.78
N GLY A 131 9.51 -2.96 -4.65
CA GLY A 131 8.50 -3.37 -3.67
C GLY A 131 7.04 -3.19 -4.12
N LEU A 132 6.80 -2.69 -5.35
CA LEU A 132 5.46 -2.51 -5.91
C LEU A 132 5.44 -3.02 -7.35
N LYS A 133 4.42 -3.82 -7.68
CA LYS A 133 4.19 -4.37 -9.02
C LYS A 133 2.71 -4.33 -9.39
N SER A 134 2.45 -3.97 -10.65
CA SER A 134 1.15 -4.20 -11.29
C SER A 134 1.14 -5.59 -11.93
N VAL A 135 0.09 -6.34 -11.67
CA VAL A 135 -0.08 -7.73 -12.11
C VAL A 135 -1.36 -7.85 -12.90
N ARG A 136 -1.31 -8.47 -14.07
CA ARG A 136 -2.49 -8.73 -14.87
C ARG A 136 -3.49 -9.61 -14.12
N MET A 137 -4.76 -9.21 -14.10
CA MET A 137 -5.84 -9.95 -13.48
C MET A 137 -6.08 -11.28 -14.24
N SER A 138 -5.86 -12.41 -13.57
CA SER A 138 -6.24 -13.72 -14.12
C SER A 138 -7.72 -14.01 -13.82
N GLU A 139 -8.35 -14.89 -14.59
CA GLU A 139 -9.75 -15.31 -14.34
C GLU A 139 -9.92 -15.82 -12.91
N GLY A 140 -9.02 -16.68 -12.44
CA GLY A 140 -9.09 -17.22 -11.08
C GLY A 140 -8.92 -16.16 -10.01
N MET A 141 -8.09 -15.13 -10.23
CA MET A 141 -7.95 -14.01 -9.28
C MET A 141 -9.22 -13.15 -9.28
N LEU A 142 -9.77 -12.87 -10.46
CA LEU A 142 -11.03 -12.12 -10.60
C LEU A 142 -12.18 -12.83 -9.89
N ASP A 143 -12.31 -14.15 -10.05
CA ASP A 143 -13.34 -14.95 -9.38
C ASP A 143 -13.15 -14.97 -7.86
N ALA A 144 -11.92 -15.03 -7.36
CA ALA A 144 -11.64 -14.92 -5.94
C ALA A 144 -12.07 -13.57 -5.38
N CYS A 145 -11.76 -12.47 -6.08
CA CYS A 145 -12.19 -11.12 -5.71
C CYS A 145 -13.70 -10.96 -5.72
N LYS A 146 -14.39 -11.52 -6.72
CA LYS A 146 -15.87 -11.51 -6.80
C LYS A 146 -16.48 -12.25 -5.60
N ARG A 147 -15.96 -13.43 -5.25
CA ARG A 147 -16.45 -14.21 -4.11
C ARG A 147 -16.20 -13.47 -2.79
N LEU A 148 -15.04 -12.84 -2.62
CA LEU A 148 -14.76 -12.02 -1.44
C LEU A 148 -15.76 -10.87 -1.31
N MET A 149 -16.00 -10.12 -2.39
CA MET A 149 -16.95 -9.01 -2.39
C MET A 149 -18.40 -9.48 -2.18
N SER A 150 -18.77 -10.63 -2.72
CA SER A 150 -20.09 -11.24 -2.49
C SER A 150 -20.25 -11.66 -1.02
N ALA A 151 -19.24 -12.27 -0.42
CA ALA A 151 -19.25 -12.66 0.99
C ALA A 151 -19.40 -11.44 1.90
N LEU A 152 -18.77 -10.31 1.58
CA LEU A 152 -18.92 -9.05 2.33
C LEU A 152 -20.37 -8.51 2.31
N CYS A 153 -21.19 -8.98 1.40
CA CYS A 153 -22.63 -8.68 1.37
C CYS A 153 -23.47 -9.60 2.28
N ASN A 154 -22.90 -10.58 2.95
CA ASN A 154 -23.63 -11.54 3.79
C ASN A 154 -22.86 -11.80 5.09
N GLU A 155 -23.48 -11.52 6.24
CA GLU A 155 -22.83 -11.63 7.56
C GLU A 155 -22.35 -13.05 7.87
N LEU A 156 -23.14 -14.08 7.50
CA LEU A 156 -22.75 -15.47 7.73
C LEU A 156 -21.57 -15.88 6.87
N ASP A 157 -21.56 -15.45 5.60
CA ASP A 157 -20.45 -15.74 4.67
C ASP A 157 -19.16 -15.02 5.10
N VAL A 158 -19.25 -13.82 5.68
CA VAL A 158 -18.09 -13.12 6.26
C VAL A 158 -17.44 -13.99 7.32
N VAL A 159 -18.22 -14.52 8.26
CA VAL A 159 -17.71 -15.33 9.38
C VAL A 159 -17.17 -16.68 8.91
N MET A 160 -17.87 -17.33 7.98
CA MET A 160 -17.54 -18.70 7.56
C MET A 160 -16.49 -18.78 6.46
N LEU A 161 -16.44 -17.80 5.57
CA LEU A 161 -15.64 -17.86 4.35
C LEU A 161 -14.56 -16.77 4.26
N GLY A 162 -14.64 -15.71 5.07
CA GLY A 162 -13.77 -14.54 4.95
C GLY A 162 -12.29 -14.88 4.92
N ASP A 163 -11.79 -15.61 5.93
CA ASP A 163 -10.39 -16.01 6.03
C ASP A 163 -9.94 -16.92 4.88
N LEU A 164 -10.82 -17.84 4.45
CA LEU A 164 -10.52 -18.76 3.34
C LEU A 164 -10.38 -18.01 2.00
N LEU A 165 -11.23 -17.01 1.78
CA LEU A 165 -11.19 -16.19 0.57
C LEU A 165 -9.97 -15.27 0.55
N LEU A 166 -9.56 -14.75 1.71
CA LEU A 166 -8.29 -14.02 1.84
C LEU A 166 -7.09 -14.95 1.57
N GLU A 167 -7.08 -16.15 2.16
CA GLU A 167 -6.02 -17.14 1.92
C GLU A 167 -5.91 -17.46 0.43
N GLU A 168 -7.02 -17.60 -0.28
CA GLU A 168 -7.03 -17.83 -1.73
C GLU A 168 -6.42 -16.67 -2.52
N ILE A 169 -6.81 -15.42 -2.22
CA ILE A 169 -6.28 -14.24 -2.95
C ILE A 169 -4.78 -14.10 -2.73
N VAL A 170 -4.29 -14.28 -1.51
CA VAL A 170 -2.85 -14.23 -1.20
C VAL A 170 -2.12 -15.38 -1.91
N TYR A 171 -2.67 -16.60 -1.91
CA TYR A 171 -2.11 -17.73 -2.66
C TYR A 171 -2.02 -17.43 -4.16
N ARG A 172 -3.10 -16.93 -4.79
CA ARG A 172 -3.10 -16.60 -6.21
C ARG A 172 -2.09 -15.51 -6.56
N THR A 173 -1.88 -14.56 -5.65
CA THR A 173 -0.83 -13.56 -5.81
C THR A 173 0.56 -14.19 -5.74
N LEU A 174 0.81 -15.08 -4.78
CA LEU A 174 2.10 -15.78 -4.63
C LEU A 174 2.48 -16.60 -5.87
N VAL A 175 1.51 -17.25 -6.52
CA VAL A 175 1.77 -18.06 -7.72
C VAL A 175 1.74 -17.25 -9.02
N SER A 176 1.42 -15.96 -8.96
CA SER A 176 1.48 -15.06 -10.13
C SER A 176 2.92 -14.77 -10.54
N LYS A 177 3.12 -14.26 -11.75
CA LYS A 177 4.45 -13.90 -12.27
C LYS A 177 5.21 -12.94 -11.35
N GLU A 178 4.51 -11.97 -10.75
CA GLU A 178 5.10 -10.94 -9.88
C GLU A 178 5.00 -11.29 -8.38
N GLY A 179 4.54 -12.49 -8.04
CA GLY A 179 4.38 -12.97 -6.66
C GLY A 179 5.70 -13.10 -5.88
N TYR A 180 6.84 -13.04 -6.57
CA TYR A 180 8.16 -13.03 -5.93
C TYR A 180 8.32 -11.90 -4.90
N VAL A 181 7.61 -10.77 -5.07
CA VAL A 181 7.61 -9.66 -4.11
C VAL A 181 7.17 -10.15 -2.72
N LEU A 182 6.13 -10.99 -2.66
CA LEU A 182 5.64 -11.58 -1.42
C LEU A 182 6.49 -12.76 -0.95
N PHE A 183 7.03 -13.56 -1.87
CA PHE A 183 8.00 -14.61 -1.53
C PHE A 183 9.24 -14.02 -0.86
N ASP A 184 9.81 -12.97 -1.44
CA ASP A 184 10.98 -12.28 -0.87
C ASP A 184 10.68 -11.66 0.51
N LEU A 185 9.45 -11.21 0.74
CA LEU A 185 8.99 -10.68 2.03
C LEU A 185 8.87 -11.79 3.10
N ALA A 186 8.48 -12.99 2.70
CA ALA A 186 8.37 -14.13 3.61
C ALA A 186 9.74 -14.67 4.09
N HIS A 187 10.79 -14.49 3.30
CA HIS A 187 12.14 -14.96 3.63
C HIS A 187 12.86 -13.94 4.53
N GLN A 188 12.83 -14.15 5.84
CA GLN A 188 13.36 -13.22 6.85
C GLN A 188 14.84 -12.85 6.69
N GLU A 189 15.65 -13.69 6.04
CA GLU A 189 17.09 -13.49 5.85
C GLU A 189 17.44 -12.77 4.53
N GLY A 190 16.50 -12.59 3.63
CA GLY A 190 16.70 -11.89 2.36
C GLY A 190 16.95 -10.39 2.53
N SER A 191 17.71 -9.78 1.63
CA SER A 191 17.93 -8.32 1.63
C SER A 191 16.61 -7.53 1.58
N TYR A 192 15.60 -8.05 0.90
CA TYR A 192 14.27 -7.47 0.81
C TYR A 192 13.57 -7.43 2.19
N ALA A 193 13.53 -8.54 2.91
CA ALA A 193 12.91 -8.61 4.25
C ALA A 193 13.66 -7.74 5.28
N ARG A 194 15.00 -7.67 5.18
CA ARG A 194 15.80 -6.77 6.02
C ARG A 194 15.44 -5.30 5.78
N VAL A 195 15.28 -4.90 4.51
CA VAL A 195 14.78 -3.55 4.18
C VAL A 195 13.35 -3.35 4.67
N ALA A 196 12.46 -4.32 4.50
CA ALA A 196 11.09 -4.24 5.00
C ALA A 196 11.04 -4.01 6.52
N LYS A 197 11.90 -4.68 7.30
CA LYS A 197 12.05 -4.45 8.74
C LYS A 197 12.47 -3.01 9.05
N ALA A 198 13.46 -2.47 8.33
CA ALA A 198 13.88 -1.09 8.49
C ALA A 198 12.76 -0.09 8.11
N LEU A 199 12.00 -0.36 7.07
CA LEU A 199 10.83 0.46 6.69
C LEU A 199 9.76 0.46 7.78
N ASN A 200 9.44 -0.70 8.37
CA ASN A 200 8.53 -0.78 9.52
C ASN A 200 9.04 0.06 10.70
N ARG A 201 10.34 0.00 11.00
CA ARG A 201 10.96 0.87 12.03
C ARG A 201 10.78 2.35 11.71
N VAL A 202 10.99 2.76 10.46
CA VAL A 202 10.75 4.14 10.02
C VAL A 202 9.29 4.54 10.24
N HIS A 203 8.31 3.71 9.87
CA HIS A 203 6.89 4.02 10.05
C HIS A 203 6.45 4.08 11.52
N GLN A 204 7.07 3.28 12.40
CA GLN A 204 6.77 3.29 13.83
C GLN A 204 7.42 4.45 14.57
N ALA A 205 8.65 4.82 14.16
CA ALA A 205 9.48 5.76 14.88
C ALA A 205 9.94 6.97 14.04
N TYR A 206 9.15 7.36 13.04
CA TYR A 206 9.45 8.50 12.15
C TYR A 206 9.75 9.81 12.91
N HIS A 207 9.20 9.97 14.09
CA HIS A 207 9.40 11.15 14.96
C HIS A 207 10.75 11.19 15.67
N GLU A 208 11.44 10.04 15.76
CA GLU A 208 12.76 9.93 16.41
C GLU A 208 13.89 10.36 15.46
N GLN A 209 15.09 10.57 16.02
CA GLN A 209 16.30 10.84 15.25
C GLN A 209 16.84 9.55 14.63
N LEU A 210 16.26 9.15 13.51
CA LEU A 210 16.68 7.95 12.77
C LEU A 210 17.90 8.27 11.90
N SER A 211 19.01 7.57 12.12
CA SER A 211 20.18 7.62 11.25
C SER A 211 20.18 6.43 10.27
N VAL A 212 20.75 6.64 9.09
CA VAL A 212 20.91 5.54 8.12
C VAL A 212 21.80 4.45 8.67
N GLN A 213 22.81 4.81 9.48
CA GLN A 213 23.68 3.85 10.12
C GLN A 213 22.91 2.94 11.10
N THR A 214 22.08 3.50 11.97
CA THR A 214 21.24 2.74 12.89
C THR A 214 20.32 1.79 12.15
N LEU A 215 19.66 2.26 11.08
CA LEU A 215 18.77 1.42 10.26
C LEU A 215 19.53 0.29 9.57
N ALA A 216 20.74 0.53 9.08
CA ALA A 216 21.58 -0.48 8.47
C ALA A 216 22.02 -1.54 9.49
N GLU A 217 22.41 -1.11 10.71
CA GLU A 217 22.79 -2.01 11.82
C GLU A 217 21.58 -2.87 12.25
N GLU A 218 20.39 -2.30 12.44
CA GLU A 218 19.16 -3.04 12.75
C GLU A 218 18.75 -4.03 11.65
N ALA A 219 19.10 -3.72 10.39
CA ALA A 219 18.91 -4.59 9.25
C ALA A 219 20.04 -5.65 9.09
N ASN A 220 21.06 -5.67 9.96
CA ASN A 220 22.26 -6.49 9.83
C ASN A 220 22.94 -6.34 8.45
N MET A 221 23.15 -5.10 8.01
CA MET A 221 23.76 -4.74 6.74
C MET A 221 24.86 -3.69 6.92
N SER A 222 25.87 -3.69 6.05
CA SER A 222 26.72 -2.53 5.93
C SER A 222 25.95 -1.34 5.38
N VAL A 223 26.34 -0.11 5.70
CA VAL A 223 25.67 1.12 5.21
C VAL A 223 25.55 1.14 3.69
N SER A 224 26.61 0.74 2.98
CA SER A 224 26.60 0.70 1.51
C SER A 224 25.63 -0.34 0.96
N ALA A 225 25.62 -1.55 1.53
CA ALA A 225 24.71 -2.62 1.14
C ALA A 225 23.24 -2.23 1.45
N PHE A 226 23.01 -1.58 2.60
CA PHE A 226 21.71 -1.09 2.98
C PHE A 226 21.20 -0.01 2.01
N HIS A 227 22.01 0.99 1.67
CA HIS A 227 21.64 2.00 0.69
C HIS A 227 21.24 1.40 -0.66
N GLN A 228 22.03 0.45 -1.15
CA GLN A 228 21.75 -0.23 -2.42
C GLN A 228 20.44 -1.04 -2.35
N ALA A 229 20.28 -1.87 -1.33
CA ALA A 229 19.08 -2.69 -1.14
C ALA A 229 17.83 -1.82 -0.92
N PHE A 230 17.95 -0.78 -0.10
CA PHE A 230 16.86 0.15 0.17
C PHE A 230 16.39 0.85 -1.11
N ARG A 231 17.34 1.35 -1.93
CA ARG A 231 17.02 1.97 -3.22
C ARG A 231 16.40 0.99 -4.22
N ASN A 232 16.86 -0.26 -4.24
CA ASN A 232 16.28 -1.29 -5.11
C ASN A 232 14.81 -1.58 -4.74
N VAL A 233 14.47 -1.56 -3.45
CA VAL A 233 13.11 -1.85 -2.95
C VAL A 233 12.19 -0.64 -3.06
N THR A 234 12.66 0.55 -2.62
CA THR A 234 11.82 1.76 -2.49
C THR A 234 11.98 2.75 -3.64
N LEU A 235 13.00 2.56 -4.49
CA LEU A 235 13.44 3.46 -5.56
C LEU A 235 13.92 4.84 -5.06
N GLU A 236 14.12 4.98 -3.75
CA GLU A 236 14.53 6.21 -3.09
C GLU A 236 15.69 5.98 -2.11
N SER A 237 16.37 7.06 -1.73
CA SER A 237 17.33 6.98 -0.65
C SER A 237 16.62 6.93 0.71
N PRO A 238 17.23 6.29 1.75
CA PRO A 238 16.62 6.20 3.09
C PRO A 238 16.23 7.57 3.67
N LEU A 239 17.07 8.59 3.51
CA LEU A 239 16.78 9.94 4.02
C LEU A 239 15.58 10.60 3.33
N GLN A 240 15.44 10.43 2.01
CA GLN A 240 14.28 10.99 1.28
C GLN A 240 13.00 10.27 1.67
N TYR A 241 13.07 8.96 1.84
CA TYR A 241 11.94 8.16 2.31
C TYR A 241 11.47 8.61 3.70
N ILE A 242 12.36 8.73 4.69
CA ILE A 242 12.04 9.21 6.04
C ILE A 242 11.37 10.60 5.98
N LYS A 243 11.91 11.50 5.16
CA LYS A 243 11.32 12.84 4.97
C LYS A 243 9.89 12.77 4.44
N LYS A 244 9.64 11.96 3.42
CA LYS A 244 8.30 11.79 2.85
C LYS A 244 7.31 11.21 3.87
N VAL A 245 7.73 10.20 4.65
CA VAL A 245 6.90 9.65 5.73
C VAL A 245 6.53 10.72 6.75
N ARG A 246 7.51 11.52 7.22
CA ARG A 246 7.26 12.63 8.16
C ARG A 246 6.30 13.67 7.60
N LEU A 247 6.48 14.08 6.35
CA LEU A 247 5.64 15.09 5.72
C LEU A 247 4.20 14.59 5.54
N ASN A 248 4.00 13.34 5.11
CA ASN A 248 2.67 12.75 5.01
C ASN A 248 1.99 12.65 6.38
N LYS A 249 2.71 12.23 7.43
CA LYS A 249 2.18 12.20 8.79
C LYS A 249 1.85 13.61 9.33
N ALA A 250 2.65 14.61 9.01
CA ALA A 250 2.34 15.99 9.37
C ALA A 250 1.05 16.48 8.69
N ARG A 251 0.85 16.12 7.41
CA ARG A 251 -0.39 16.44 6.69
C ARG A 251 -1.62 15.80 7.33
N GLU A 252 -1.54 14.53 7.69
CA GLU A 252 -2.59 13.82 8.43
C GLU A 252 -2.94 14.53 9.74
N LEU A 253 -1.91 14.89 10.56
CA LEU A 253 -2.10 15.62 11.82
C LEU A 253 -2.78 16.98 11.62
N ILE A 254 -2.45 17.69 10.55
CA ILE A 254 -3.05 19.01 10.23
C ILE A 254 -4.48 18.84 9.72
N GLN A 255 -4.72 17.90 8.78
CA GLN A 255 -6.02 17.76 8.11
C GLN A 255 -7.06 17.01 8.95
N LEU A 256 -6.66 15.93 9.60
CA LEU A 256 -7.60 15.04 10.29
C LEU A 256 -7.71 15.36 11.78
N GLU A 257 -6.61 15.80 12.42
CA GLU A 257 -6.60 16.11 13.85
C GLU A 257 -6.65 17.61 14.15
N GLY A 258 -6.63 18.48 13.13
CA GLY A 258 -6.67 19.94 13.30
C GLY A 258 -5.44 20.50 14.05
N ARG A 259 -4.30 19.80 14.06
CA ARG A 259 -3.09 20.23 14.78
C ARG A 259 -2.51 21.53 14.20
N ARG A 260 -1.97 22.37 15.06
CA ARG A 260 -1.25 23.56 14.62
C ARG A 260 0.02 23.16 13.86
N VAL A 261 0.38 23.91 12.83
CA VAL A 261 1.54 23.63 11.96
C VAL A 261 2.84 23.39 12.73
N ASN A 262 3.14 24.22 13.74
CA ASN A 262 4.35 24.07 14.54
C ASN A 262 4.32 22.80 15.42
N ASP A 263 3.15 22.42 15.92
CA ASP A 263 2.99 21.20 16.71
C ASP A 263 3.12 19.97 15.83
N ALA A 264 2.48 19.97 14.65
CA ALA A 264 2.63 18.91 13.68
C ALA A 264 4.10 18.71 13.26
N ALA A 265 4.81 19.80 12.95
CA ALA A 265 6.24 19.74 12.62
C ALA A 265 7.07 19.08 13.72
N ARG A 266 6.85 19.47 14.98
CA ARG A 266 7.55 18.90 16.13
C ARG A 266 7.20 17.44 16.35
N LEU A 267 5.91 17.09 16.27
CA LEU A 267 5.42 15.71 16.45
C LEU A 267 5.98 14.74 15.43
N VAL A 268 6.33 15.20 14.22
CA VAL A 268 6.93 14.35 13.20
C VAL A 268 8.47 14.43 13.17
N GLY A 269 9.09 15.06 14.18
CA GLY A 269 10.55 15.05 14.38
C GLY A 269 11.32 16.14 13.66
N TYR A 270 10.69 17.25 13.23
CA TYR A 270 11.39 18.44 12.75
C TYR A 270 11.79 19.34 13.91
N THR A 271 13.06 19.72 13.95
CA THR A 271 13.61 20.69 14.94
C THR A 271 13.47 22.13 14.44
N SER A 272 13.43 22.35 13.12
CA SER A 272 13.30 23.68 12.50
C SER A 272 11.97 23.84 11.78
N PRO A 273 11.05 24.69 12.27
CA PRO A 273 9.78 25.01 11.57
C PRO A 273 9.98 25.59 10.18
N SER A 274 11.06 26.36 9.98
CA SER A 274 11.37 26.93 8.66
C SER A 274 11.81 25.88 7.66
N GLN A 275 12.61 24.90 8.11
CA GLN A 275 12.97 23.74 7.27
C GLN A 275 11.73 22.92 6.92
N PHE A 276 10.91 22.59 7.93
CA PHE A 276 9.64 21.87 7.72
C PHE A 276 8.77 22.57 6.68
N SER A 277 8.51 23.88 6.82
CA SER A 277 7.63 24.60 5.90
C SER A 277 8.14 24.60 4.45
N ARG A 278 9.47 24.71 4.27
CA ARG A 278 10.09 24.64 2.93
C ARG A 278 9.96 23.24 2.30
N GLU A 279 10.26 22.20 3.09
CA GLU A 279 10.18 20.82 2.60
C GLU A 279 8.73 20.42 2.35
N TYR A 280 7.79 20.83 3.19
CA TYR A 280 6.36 20.60 3.02
C TYR A 280 5.84 21.24 1.72
N LYS A 281 6.15 22.54 1.51
CA LYS A 281 5.76 23.24 0.29
C LYS A 281 6.33 22.57 -0.97
N ARG A 282 7.57 22.11 -0.92
CA ARG A 282 8.20 21.42 -2.06
C ARG A 282 7.54 20.06 -2.33
N HIS A 283 7.10 19.35 -1.28
CA HIS A 283 6.52 18.01 -1.41
C HIS A 283 5.05 18.04 -1.83
N PHE A 284 4.25 18.98 -1.30
CA PHE A 284 2.81 19.05 -1.55
C PHE A 284 2.39 20.16 -2.53
N ASN A 285 3.33 20.99 -2.98
CA ASN A 285 3.05 22.22 -3.76
C ASN A 285 2.13 23.23 -3.06
N GLU A 286 1.90 23.07 -1.76
CA GLU A 286 1.10 23.94 -0.92
C GLU A 286 1.80 24.21 0.43
N THR A 287 1.44 25.31 1.09
CA THR A 287 2.01 25.58 2.41
C THR A 287 1.29 24.79 3.50
N PRO A 288 1.96 24.44 4.64
CA PRO A 288 1.27 23.78 5.75
C PRO A 288 0.08 24.56 6.32
N ARG A 289 0.06 25.89 6.14
CA ARG A 289 -1.04 26.78 6.58
C ARG A 289 -2.23 26.77 5.63
N SER A 290 -2.01 26.51 4.35
CA SER A 290 -3.10 26.40 3.35
C SER A 290 -3.73 25.01 3.31
N THR A 291 -3.09 24.04 3.94
CA THR A 291 -3.66 22.71 4.12
C THR A 291 -4.88 22.84 5.05
N LYS A 292 -6.06 22.61 4.51
CA LYS A 292 -7.33 22.72 5.25
C LYS A 292 -7.60 21.42 6.02
N ALA A 293 -8.16 21.59 7.23
CA ALA A 293 -8.81 20.50 7.93
C ALA A 293 -10.09 20.07 7.21
#